data_a8b735d4b09ee292f256b7288f0dd8a3
#
_entry.id   a8b735d4b09ee292f256b7288f0dd8a3
#
_cell.length_a   1.000
_cell.length_b   1.000
_cell.length_c   1.000
_cell.angle_alpha   90.00
_cell.angle_beta   90.00
_cell.angle_gamma   90.00
#
_symmetry.space_group_name_H-M   'P 1'
#
loop_
_entity.id
_entity.type
_entity.pdbx_description
1 polymer ?
#
loop_
_entity_poly.entity_id
_entity_poly.type
_entity_poly.pdbx_seq_one_letter_code
_entity_poly.pdbx_strand_id
1 'polypeptide(L)'
;MHRTSGQSQHTSEMQPLLELVDLETVFPTRRGLVRAVAGVSLRLQGGEILGIVGESGCGKSVTLLSILRLISSPGQIRGGQIIFQRRDLLALSARQMRQVRGKDIAMVFQDPLSTLNPAFPVGEQIRESLYIHGISSPGPHASPQPRGWALRRARPASEKERVLRLMSEVGISSPMDRYREYPHQFSGGMQQRALIAIALACEPKVLLADEPTTSLDVTIQAQIMDLLRRINRQHGTAIVLVTHNLDLAAEFCQRIVVMYAGRFVEMGTVEQVIESPRHPYTRGLLACIPRISAERRRIQPISGAVPDLAAVPPGCAFAPRCANARPACQTES
;
A
#
# COMPACT_ATOMS: atom_id res chain seq x y z
N MET A 1 -57.23 10.60 -13.15
CA MET A 1 -56.12 9.96 -13.89
C MET A 1 -54.87 10.78 -13.66
N HIS A 2 -54.10 10.50 -12.61
CA HIS A 2 -52.77 11.08 -12.36
C HIS A 2 -51.78 9.94 -12.46
N ARG A 3 -50.96 9.98 -13.51
CA ARG A 3 -49.78 9.09 -13.65
C ARG A 3 -48.64 9.71 -12.86
N THR A 4 -48.26 9.10 -11.77
CA THR A 4 -46.99 9.36 -11.07
C THR A 4 -45.88 8.62 -11.78
N SER A 5 -45.04 9.36 -12.53
CA SER A 5 -43.81 8.88 -13.12
C SER A 5 -42.77 8.71 -12.00
N GLY A 6 -42.46 7.46 -11.66
CA GLY A 6 -41.37 7.09 -10.80
C GLY A 6 -40.04 7.44 -11.47
N GLN A 7 -39.33 8.43 -10.94
CA GLN A 7 -37.97 8.70 -11.28
C GLN A 7 -37.10 7.65 -10.57
N SER A 8 -36.63 6.67 -11.33
CA SER A 8 -35.51 5.80 -10.90
C SER A 8 -34.27 6.64 -10.75
N GLN A 9 -33.88 6.93 -9.52
CA GLN A 9 -32.57 7.49 -9.23
C GLN A 9 -31.53 6.41 -9.54
N HIS A 10 -30.95 6.44 -10.73
CA HIS A 10 -29.70 5.80 -11.04
C HIS A 10 -28.61 6.55 -10.26
N THR A 11 -28.27 6.06 -9.07
CA THR A 11 -26.96 6.34 -8.46
C THR A 11 -25.93 5.79 -9.43
N SER A 12 -25.28 6.67 -10.17
CA SER A 12 -24.11 6.30 -10.97
C SER A 12 -23.04 5.79 -10.00
N GLU A 13 -22.87 4.47 -9.91
CA GLU A 13 -21.76 3.87 -9.20
C GLU A 13 -20.46 4.44 -9.80
N MET A 14 -19.77 5.29 -9.07
CA MET A 14 -18.46 5.82 -9.47
C MET A 14 -17.53 4.63 -9.70
N GLN A 15 -16.97 4.53 -10.91
CA GLN A 15 -16.10 3.42 -11.27
C GLN A 15 -14.83 3.44 -10.40
N PRO A 16 -14.44 2.29 -9.86
CA PRO A 16 -13.24 2.21 -9.04
C PRO A 16 -11.99 2.55 -9.86
N LEU A 17 -11.04 3.24 -9.24
CA LEU A 17 -9.74 3.54 -9.81
C LEU A 17 -8.88 2.27 -9.94
N LEU A 18 -8.90 1.44 -8.88
CA LEU A 18 -8.23 0.14 -8.82
C LEU A 18 -9.20 -0.89 -8.25
N GLU A 19 -9.28 -2.07 -8.88
CA GLU A 19 -10.10 -3.18 -8.43
C GLU A 19 -9.28 -4.48 -8.44
N LEU A 20 -9.33 -5.22 -7.36
CA LEU A 20 -8.87 -6.59 -7.25
C LEU A 20 -10.08 -7.51 -7.30
N VAL A 21 -10.04 -8.55 -8.11
CA VAL A 21 -11.11 -9.55 -8.22
C VAL A 21 -10.50 -10.93 -8.01
N ASP A 22 -10.84 -11.57 -6.91
CA ASP A 22 -10.43 -12.92 -6.53
C ASP A 22 -8.91 -13.18 -6.69
N LEU A 23 -8.11 -12.18 -6.32
CA LEU A 23 -6.66 -12.23 -6.47
C LEU A 23 -6.06 -13.35 -5.63
N GLU A 24 -5.30 -14.23 -6.28
CA GLU A 24 -4.57 -15.31 -5.62
C GLU A 24 -3.07 -15.21 -5.91
N THR A 25 -2.26 -15.18 -4.83
CA THR A 25 -0.79 -15.21 -4.92
C THR A 25 -0.24 -16.31 -4.03
N VAL A 26 0.60 -17.16 -4.62
CA VAL A 26 1.09 -18.38 -3.98
C VAL A 26 2.61 -18.48 -4.04
N PHE A 27 3.19 -19.17 -3.07
CA PHE A 27 4.61 -19.49 -3.00
C PHE A 27 4.77 -21.01 -2.83
N PRO A 28 5.30 -21.71 -3.83
CA PRO A 28 5.70 -23.11 -3.68
C PRO A 28 6.83 -23.23 -2.66
N THR A 29 6.67 -24.06 -1.65
CA THR A 29 7.67 -24.34 -0.62
C THR A 29 7.88 -25.85 -0.45
N ARG A 30 8.94 -26.26 0.24
CA ARG A 30 9.17 -27.68 0.58
C ARG A 30 8.06 -28.28 1.46
N ARG A 31 7.30 -27.46 2.19
CA ARG A 31 6.20 -27.86 3.07
C ARG A 31 4.84 -27.83 2.40
N GLY A 32 4.76 -27.38 1.14
CA GLY A 32 3.51 -27.24 0.40
C GLY A 32 3.36 -25.88 -0.25
N LEU A 33 2.17 -25.59 -0.72
CA LEU A 33 1.82 -24.36 -1.40
C LEU A 33 1.31 -23.34 -0.38
N VAL A 34 2.11 -22.31 -0.12
CA VAL A 34 1.72 -21.17 0.73
C VAL A 34 0.81 -20.24 -0.08
N ARG A 35 -0.43 -20.07 0.34
CA ARG A 35 -1.38 -19.11 -0.27
C ARG A 35 -1.31 -17.79 0.49
N ALA A 36 -0.33 -16.96 0.15
CA ALA A 36 -0.13 -15.68 0.83
C ALA A 36 -1.25 -14.67 0.56
N VAL A 37 -1.92 -14.77 -0.60
CA VAL A 37 -3.17 -14.06 -0.94
C VAL A 37 -4.12 -15.11 -1.50
N ALA A 38 -5.29 -15.24 -0.91
CA ALA A 38 -6.18 -16.39 -1.15
C ALA A 38 -7.60 -15.93 -1.55
N GLY A 39 -7.74 -15.42 -2.79
CA GLY A 39 -9.02 -14.99 -3.35
C GLY A 39 -9.51 -13.68 -2.72
N VAL A 40 -8.69 -12.61 -2.73
CA VAL A 40 -9.10 -11.31 -2.20
C VAL A 40 -9.70 -10.42 -3.27
N SER A 41 -10.80 -9.74 -2.92
CA SER A 41 -11.47 -8.77 -3.77
C SER A 41 -11.59 -7.43 -3.06
N LEU A 42 -11.31 -6.32 -3.77
CA LEU A 42 -11.21 -4.98 -3.22
C LEU A 42 -11.48 -3.94 -4.30
N ARG A 43 -12.14 -2.85 -3.95
CA ARG A 43 -12.31 -1.67 -4.81
C ARG A 43 -11.74 -0.44 -4.10
N LEU A 44 -10.92 0.33 -4.81
CA LEU A 44 -10.35 1.61 -4.38
C LEU A 44 -10.89 2.71 -5.29
N GLN A 45 -11.43 3.75 -4.69
CA GLN A 45 -11.91 4.92 -5.41
C GLN A 45 -10.78 5.95 -5.63
N GLY A 46 -10.94 6.84 -6.61
CA GLY A 46 -10.01 7.96 -6.78
C GLY A 46 -10.02 8.87 -5.55
N GLY A 47 -8.81 9.21 -5.05
CA GLY A 47 -8.65 10.05 -3.85
C GLY A 47 -9.01 9.38 -2.52
N GLU A 48 -9.38 8.10 -2.53
CA GLU A 48 -9.67 7.34 -1.31
C GLU A 48 -8.38 6.98 -0.56
N ILE A 49 -8.43 7.00 0.78
CA ILE A 49 -7.42 6.41 1.66
C ILE A 49 -8.00 5.13 2.28
N LEU A 50 -7.46 3.98 1.88
CA LEU A 50 -7.86 2.66 2.32
C LEU A 50 -6.77 2.03 3.18
N GLY A 51 -7.12 1.51 4.35
CA GLY A 51 -6.21 0.76 5.22
C GLY A 51 -6.34 -0.75 5.00
N ILE A 52 -5.23 -1.47 4.90
CA ILE A 52 -5.19 -2.94 5.02
C ILE A 52 -4.46 -3.26 6.30
N VAL A 53 -5.16 -3.84 7.27
CA VAL A 53 -4.63 -4.11 8.61
C VAL A 53 -4.65 -5.60 8.94
N GLY A 54 -3.73 -6.05 9.80
CA GLY A 54 -3.66 -7.44 10.27
C GLY A 54 -2.29 -7.77 10.86
N GLU A 55 -2.17 -8.95 11.47
CA GLU A 55 -0.92 -9.44 12.03
C GLU A 55 0.20 -9.57 10.99
N SER A 56 1.46 -9.57 11.44
CA SER A 56 2.61 -9.76 10.54
C SER A 56 2.50 -11.13 9.84
N GLY A 57 2.90 -11.19 8.56
CA GLY A 57 2.84 -12.41 7.76
C GLY A 57 1.46 -12.80 7.22
N CYS A 58 0.38 -12.03 7.46
CA CYS A 58 -0.96 -12.38 6.97
C CYS A 58 -1.19 -12.12 5.46
N GLY A 59 -0.22 -11.55 4.72
CA GLY A 59 -0.30 -11.36 3.27
C GLY A 59 -0.41 -9.91 2.79
N LYS A 60 -0.41 -8.90 3.67
CA LYS A 60 -0.61 -7.47 3.34
C LYS A 60 0.38 -6.96 2.28
N SER A 61 1.67 -7.05 2.56
CA SER A 61 2.73 -6.61 1.63
C SER A 61 2.70 -7.40 0.33
N VAL A 62 2.40 -8.71 0.38
CA VAL A 62 2.26 -9.55 -0.81
C VAL A 62 1.10 -9.07 -1.68
N THR A 63 0.01 -8.58 -1.09
CA THR A 63 -1.12 -7.99 -1.84
C THR A 63 -0.64 -6.75 -2.62
N LEU A 64 0.11 -5.83 -1.99
CA LEU A 64 0.66 -4.65 -2.67
C LEU A 64 1.64 -5.03 -3.78
N LEU A 65 2.56 -5.96 -3.50
CA LEU A 65 3.52 -6.45 -4.49
C LEU A 65 2.83 -7.15 -5.67
N SER A 66 1.71 -7.83 -5.43
CA SER A 66 0.89 -8.46 -6.49
C SER A 66 0.28 -7.42 -7.42
N ILE A 67 -0.23 -6.30 -6.89
CA ILE A 67 -0.75 -5.17 -7.69
C ILE A 67 0.31 -4.67 -8.68
N LEU A 68 1.56 -4.57 -8.24
CA LEU A 68 2.68 -4.14 -9.07
C LEU A 68 3.34 -5.28 -9.85
N ARG A 69 2.88 -6.54 -9.69
CA ARG A 69 3.54 -7.72 -10.28
C ARG A 69 5.03 -7.80 -9.93
N LEU A 70 5.36 -7.51 -8.66
CA LEU A 70 6.72 -7.56 -8.09
C LEU A 70 6.93 -8.81 -7.22
N ILE A 71 6.16 -9.86 -7.45
CA ILE A 71 6.31 -11.14 -6.76
C ILE A 71 7.58 -11.83 -7.27
N SER A 72 8.53 -12.06 -6.35
CA SER A 72 9.79 -12.74 -6.66
C SER A 72 9.59 -14.25 -6.76
N SER A 73 10.32 -14.90 -7.69
CA SER A 73 10.39 -16.37 -7.76
C SER A 73 10.80 -16.96 -6.38
N PRO A 74 10.20 -18.09 -5.96
CA PRO A 74 9.27 -18.95 -6.67
C PRO A 74 7.79 -18.54 -6.60
N GLY A 75 7.47 -17.37 -6.04
CA GLY A 75 6.11 -16.86 -5.92
C GLY A 75 5.46 -16.57 -7.28
N GLN A 76 4.14 -16.75 -7.36
CA GLN A 76 3.36 -16.57 -8.57
C GLN A 76 1.97 -15.98 -8.25
N ILE A 77 1.50 -15.06 -9.07
CA ILE A 77 0.08 -14.69 -9.12
C ILE A 77 -0.62 -15.78 -9.91
N ARG A 78 -1.46 -16.57 -9.26
CA ARG A 78 -2.08 -17.78 -9.82
C ARG A 78 -3.46 -17.53 -10.43
N GLY A 79 -4.18 -16.55 -9.91
CA GLY A 79 -5.55 -16.28 -10.33
C GLY A 79 -6.03 -14.88 -9.99
N GLY A 80 -7.22 -14.57 -10.46
CA GLY A 80 -7.90 -13.30 -10.27
C GLY A 80 -7.55 -12.26 -11.33
N GLN A 81 -7.97 -11.02 -11.08
CA GLN A 81 -7.71 -9.87 -11.94
C GLN A 81 -7.27 -8.67 -11.11
N ILE A 82 -6.47 -7.79 -11.72
CA ILE A 82 -6.08 -6.50 -11.17
C ILE A 82 -6.44 -5.44 -12.19
N ILE A 83 -7.57 -4.78 -11.98
CA ILE A 83 -8.12 -3.81 -12.93
C ILE A 83 -7.75 -2.40 -12.46
N PHE A 84 -6.96 -1.69 -13.23
CA PHE A 84 -6.62 -0.29 -13.02
C PHE A 84 -7.14 0.54 -14.19
N GLN A 85 -8.01 1.51 -13.92
CA GLN A 85 -8.63 2.35 -14.96
C GLN A 85 -9.17 1.51 -16.14
N ARG A 86 -9.95 0.46 -15.86
CA ARG A 86 -10.54 -0.50 -16.83
C ARG A 86 -9.53 -1.38 -17.58
N ARG A 87 -8.27 -1.41 -17.19
CA ARG A 87 -7.24 -2.23 -17.82
C ARG A 87 -6.79 -3.29 -16.85
N ASP A 88 -6.84 -4.54 -17.25
CA ASP A 88 -6.28 -5.63 -16.45
C ASP A 88 -4.74 -5.58 -16.50
N LEU A 89 -4.14 -5.32 -15.34
CA LEU A 89 -2.69 -5.24 -15.22
C LEU A 89 -2.01 -6.60 -15.42
N LEU A 90 -2.71 -7.71 -15.19
CA LEU A 90 -2.15 -9.07 -15.39
C LEU A 90 -1.98 -9.40 -16.87
N ALA A 91 -2.82 -8.82 -17.73
CA ALA A 91 -2.75 -9.00 -19.18
C ALA A 91 -1.65 -8.15 -19.85
N LEU A 92 -1.06 -7.17 -19.14
CA LEU A 92 -0.05 -6.28 -19.70
C LEU A 92 1.29 -7.01 -19.92
N SER A 93 1.96 -6.67 -21.03
CA SER A 93 3.36 -7.07 -21.24
C SER A 93 4.28 -6.41 -20.19
N ALA A 94 5.48 -6.97 -19.99
CA ALA A 94 6.47 -6.41 -19.08
C ALA A 94 6.84 -4.95 -19.42
N ARG A 95 6.86 -4.60 -20.72
CA ARG A 95 7.11 -3.22 -21.18
C ARG A 95 5.98 -2.27 -20.79
N GLN A 96 4.73 -2.69 -20.96
CA GLN A 96 3.56 -1.90 -20.56
C GLN A 96 3.48 -1.75 -19.04
N MET A 97 3.76 -2.83 -18.28
CA MET A 97 3.76 -2.75 -16.82
C MET A 97 4.83 -1.81 -16.27
N ARG A 98 6.00 -1.70 -16.92
CA ARG A 98 7.00 -0.68 -16.56
C ARG A 98 6.50 0.75 -16.71
N GLN A 99 5.55 1.02 -17.62
CA GLN A 99 4.94 2.34 -17.75
C GLN A 99 3.94 2.65 -16.63
N VAL A 100 3.36 1.63 -16.00
CA VAL A 100 2.42 1.78 -14.87
C VAL A 100 3.17 1.98 -13.55
N ARG A 101 4.23 1.16 -13.32
CA ARG A 101 5.03 1.20 -12.09
C ARG A 101 5.73 2.54 -11.94
N GLY A 102 5.57 3.20 -10.78
CA GLY A 102 6.18 4.49 -10.45
C GLY A 102 5.53 5.70 -11.13
N LYS A 103 4.79 5.52 -12.23
CA LYS A 103 4.11 6.60 -12.93
C LYS A 103 2.63 6.70 -12.56
N ASP A 104 1.88 5.62 -12.74
CA ASP A 104 0.44 5.58 -12.43
C ASP A 104 0.19 5.00 -11.03
N ILE A 105 0.95 3.97 -10.67
CA ILE A 105 0.91 3.32 -9.35
C ILE A 105 2.34 3.30 -8.80
N ALA A 106 2.58 4.01 -7.70
CA ALA A 106 3.86 4.03 -7.00
C ALA A 106 3.77 3.29 -5.66
N MET A 107 4.93 2.91 -5.10
CA MET A 107 5.00 2.21 -3.82
C MET A 107 6.08 2.82 -2.94
N VAL A 108 5.75 3.01 -1.67
CA VAL A 108 6.69 3.29 -0.59
C VAL A 108 6.89 1.99 0.18
N PHE A 109 8.12 1.48 0.16
CA PHE A 109 8.50 0.23 0.82
C PHE A 109 8.77 0.44 2.31
N GLN A 110 8.68 -0.64 3.08
CA GLN A 110 8.77 -0.66 4.54
C GLN A 110 10.12 -0.16 5.07
N ASP A 111 11.24 -0.54 4.42
CA ASP A 111 12.59 -0.22 4.90
C ASP A 111 13.32 0.74 3.95
N PRO A 112 13.54 2.00 4.37
CA PRO A 112 14.27 2.97 3.58
C PRO A 112 15.72 2.59 3.31
N LEU A 113 16.39 1.94 4.27
CA LEU A 113 17.82 1.61 4.13
C LEU A 113 18.08 0.55 3.06
N SER A 114 17.17 -0.40 2.91
CA SER A 114 17.28 -1.42 1.86
C SER A 114 16.81 -0.92 0.49
N THR A 115 16.02 0.16 0.46
CA THR A 115 15.39 0.68 -0.78
C THR A 115 16.24 1.78 -1.43
N LEU A 116 16.78 2.71 -0.63
CA LEU A 116 17.68 3.75 -1.15
C LEU A 116 19.05 3.16 -1.49
N ASN A 117 19.55 3.47 -2.68
CA ASN A 117 20.90 3.05 -3.08
C ASN A 117 21.97 3.91 -2.37
N PRO A 118 22.81 3.32 -1.49
CA PRO A 118 23.79 4.08 -0.72
C PRO A 118 24.89 4.72 -1.56
N ALA A 119 25.10 4.28 -2.80
CA ALA A 119 26.14 4.76 -3.69
C ALA A 119 25.76 6.01 -4.48
N PHE A 120 24.50 6.45 -4.42
CA PHE A 120 24.01 7.60 -5.18
C PHE A 120 23.42 8.68 -4.27
N PRO A 121 23.64 9.97 -4.60
CA PRO A 121 23.01 11.08 -3.90
C PRO A 121 21.48 10.99 -3.95
N VAL A 122 20.79 11.42 -2.89
CA VAL A 122 19.32 11.33 -2.78
C VAL A 122 18.63 12.12 -3.91
N GLY A 123 19.11 13.32 -4.22
CA GLY A 123 18.54 14.12 -5.31
C GLY A 123 18.63 13.45 -6.68
N GLU A 124 19.70 12.68 -6.94
CA GLU A 124 19.84 11.94 -8.19
C GLU A 124 18.89 10.75 -8.25
N GLN A 125 18.62 10.08 -7.14
CA GLN A 125 17.63 8.98 -7.09
C GLN A 125 16.20 9.48 -7.33
N ILE A 126 15.84 10.65 -6.79
CA ILE A 126 14.55 11.29 -7.09
C ILE A 126 14.48 11.68 -8.59
N ARG A 127 15.57 12.20 -9.13
CA ARG A 127 15.66 12.58 -10.54
C ARG A 127 15.55 11.38 -11.48
N GLU A 128 16.13 10.24 -11.11
CA GLU A 128 16.09 9.00 -11.88
C GLU A 128 14.64 8.56 -12.16
N SER A 129 13.74 8.69 -11.17
CA SER A 129 12.31 8.38 -11.34
C SER A 129 11.66 9.24 -12.44
N LEU A 130 12.00 10.53 -12.51
CA LEU A 130 11.53 11.42 -13.57
C LEU A 130 12.08 11.00 -14.94
N TYR A 131 13.35 10.63 -14.99
CA TYR A 131 14.03 10.21 -16.22
C TYR A 131 13.46 8.92 -16.79
N ILE A 132 13.29 7.86 -15.96
CA ILE A 132 12.78 6.55 -16.39
C ILE A 132 11.42 6.68 -17.08
N HIS A 133 10.60 7.65 -16.68
CA HIS A 133 9.27 7.89 -17.23
C HIS A 133 9.23 8.95 -18.34
N GLY A 134 10.39 9.39 -18.84
CA GLY A 134 10.51 10.34 -19.95
C GLY A 134 10.04 11.75 -19.60
N ILE A 135 10.05 12.10 -18.32
CA ILE A 135 9.69 13.43 -17.82
C ILE A 135 10.93 14.33 -17.78
N SER A 136 12.13 13.74 -17.76
CA SER A 136 13.42 14.44 -17.68
C SER A 136 14.51 13.80 -18.54
N SER A 137 15.67 14.44 -18.65
CA SER A 137 16.86 13.95 -19.37
C SER A 137 17.72 13.03 -18.48
N PRO A 138 18.56 12.13 -19.08
CA PRO A 138 19.44 11.23 -18.32
C PRO A 138 20.42 12.00 -17.44
N GLY A 139 20.57 11.53 -16.19
CA GLY A 139 21.58 12.02 -15.27
C GLY A 139 22.98 11.43 -15.54
N PRO A 140 24.04 11.99 -14.91
CA PRO A 140 25.41 11.51 -15.11
C PRO A 140 25.64 10.06 -14.68
N HIS A 141 24.76 9.51 -13.84
CA HIS A 141 24.82 8.14 -13.31
C HIS A 141 23.70 7.22 -13.84
N ALA A 142 22.93 7.68 -14.85
CA ALA A 142 21.86 6.85 -15.42
C ALA A 142 22.44 5.62 -16.13
N SER A 143 21.84 4.45 -15.83
CA SER A 143 22.18 3.22 -16.54
C SER A 143 21.92 3.36 -18.04
N PRO A 144 22.76 2.74 -18.93
CA PRO A 144 22.55 2.81 -20.37
C PRO A 144 21.18 2.24 -20.75
N GLN A 145 20.29 3.10 -21.27
CA GLN A 145 18.98 2.68 -21.78
C GLN A 145 19.10 2.10 -23.19
N PRO A 146 18.25 1.12 -23.57
CA PRO A 146 18.21 0.61 -24.95
C PRO A 146 17.91 1.75 -25.93
N ARG A 147 18.68 1.79 -27.02
CA ARG A 147 18.51 2.76 -28.12
C ARG A 147 17.08 2.77 -28.66
N GLY A 148 16.39 3.92 -28.62
CA GLY A 148 15.06 4.07 -29.22
C GLY A 148 14.11 5.06 -28.55
N TRP A 149 14.49 5.74 -27.48
CA TRP A 149 13.65 6.75 -26.82
C TRP A 149 13.95 8.15 -27.38
N ALA A 150 12.98 8.70 -28.07
CA ALA A 150 13.05 10.09 -28.56
C ALA A 150 13.12 11.05 -27.37
N LEU A 151 14.27 11.68 -27.21
CA LEU A 151 14.57 12.70 -26.19
C LEU A 151 13.63 13.90 -26.36
N ARG A 152 12.59 14.00 -25.53
CA ARG A 152 12.00 15.30 -25.26
C ARG A 152 13.01 16.09 -24.43
N ARG A 153 13.63 17.10 -25.05
CA ARG A 153 14.56 18.02 -24.42
C ARG A 153 13.82 18.90 -23.38
N ALA A 154 13.69 18.41 -22.15
CA ALA A 154 13.43 19.30 -21.03
C ALA A 154 14.74 20.02 -20.65
N ARG A 155 14.70 21.30 -20.31
CA ARG A 155 15.89 22.08 -19.93
C ARG A 155 16.46 21.52 -18.61
N PRO A 156 17.78 21.23 -18.52
CA PRO A 156 18.40 20.65 -17.32
C PRO A 156 18.17 21.44 -16.02
N ALA A 157 18.05 22.76 -16.10
CA ALA A 157 17.72 23.62 -14.96
C ALA A 157 16.34 23.32 -14.37
N SER A 158 15.34 23.02 -15.22
CA SER A 158 13.97 22.75 -14.79
C SER A 158 13.81 21.41 -14.03
N GLU A 159 14.67 20.43 -14.30
CA GLU A 159 14.63 19.12 -13.64
C GLU A 159 15.11 19.21 -12.20
N LYS A 160 16.27 19.83 -11.97
CA LYS A 160 16.79 20.03 -10.62
C LYS A 160 15.81 20.84 -9.77
N GLU A 161 15.22 21.90 -10.33
CA GLU A 161 14.21 22.69 -9.64
C GLU A 161 12.98 21.85 -9.26
N ARG A 162 12.55 20.92 -10.13
CA ARG A 162 11.44 20.00 -9.81
C ARG A 162 11.79 19.07 -8.67
N VAL A 163 13.01 18.49 -8.66
CA VAL A 163 13.49 17.67 -7.56
C VAL A 163 13.55 18.45 -6.26
N LEU A 164 14.11 19.68 -6.30
CA LEU A 164 14.19 20.55 -5.12
C LEU A 164 12.80 20.92 -4.58
N ARG A 165 11.83 21.18 -5.46
CA ARG A 165 10.43 21.38 -5.05
C ARG A 165 9.84 20.15 -4.38
N LEU A 166 10.03 18.95 -4.95
CA LEU A 166 9.59 17.68 -4.35
C LEU A 166 10.23 17.46 -2.97
N MET A 167 11.54 17.68 -2.84
CA MET A 167 12.24 17.58 -1.56
C MET A 167 11.65 18.55 -0.52
N SER A 168 11.33 19.78 -0.94
CA SER A 168 10.66 20.77 -0.07
C SER A 168 9.25 20.34 0.30
N GLU A 169 8.46 19.83 -0.66
CA GLU A 169 7.08 19.38 -0.48
C GLU A 169 6.97 18.24 0.53
N VAL A 170 7.91 17.28 0.48
CA VAL A 170 7.97 16.20 1.48
C VAL A 170 8.59 16.65 2.81
N GLY A 171 9.01 17.91 2.93
CA GLY A 171 9.54 18.50 4.16
C GLY A 171 11.00 18.14 4.44
N ILE A 172 11.82 17.92 3.43
CA ILE A 172 13.29 17.86 3.57
C ILE A 172 13.80 19.30 3.65
N SER A 173 14.40 19.67 4.78
CA SER A 173 14.99 21.00 5.00
C SER A 173 16.21 21.22 4.11
N SER A 174 16.48 22.46 3.71
CA SER A 174 17.63 22.87 2.87
C SER A 174 17.82 21.96 1.63
N PRO A 175 16.82 21.82 0.74
CA PRO A 175 16.86 20.87 -0.39
C PRO A 175 18.09 21.03 -1.29
N MET A 176 18.61 22.26 -1.44
CA MET A 176 19.78 22.55 -2.29
C MET A 176 21.05 21.86 -1.77
N ASP A 177 21.25 21.86 -0.46
CA ASP A 177 22.40 21.25 0.19
C ASP A 177 22.22 19.72 0.22
N ARG A 178 21.03 19.27 0.64
CA ARG A 178 20.65 17.86 0.75
C ARG A 178 20.57 17.11 -0.57
N TYR A 179 20.41 17.80 -1.69
CA TYR A 179 20.38 17.20 -3.02
C TYR A 179 21.60 16.31 -3.30
N ARG A 180 22.79 16.74 -2.85
CA ARG A 180 24.07 16.06 -3.08
C ARG A 180 24.46 15.07 -1.99
N GLU A 181 23.69 15.01 -0.90
CA GLU A 181 23.95 14.11 0.20
C GLU A 181 23.49 12.69 -0.12
N TYR A 182 24.14 11.74 0.51
CA TYR A 182 23.90 10.31 0.38
C TYR A 182 22.90 9.82 1.45
N PRO A 183 22.23 8.67 1.25
CA PRO A 183 21.26 8.15 2.21
C PRO A 183 21.79 8.02 3.64
N HIS A 184 23.02 7.62 3.83
CA HIS A 184 23.62 7.47 5.17
C HIS A 184 23.83 8.80 5.93
N GLN A 185 23.71 9.95 5.25
CA GLN A 185 23.79 11.28 5.85
C GLN A 185 22.39 11.79 6.29
N PHE A 186 21.34 11.05 5.97
CA PHE A 186 19.96 11.36 6.32
C PHE A 186 19.55 10.63 7.60
N SER A 187 18.76 11.28 8.46
CA SER A 187 18.04 10.58 9.53
C SER A 187 16.98 9.62 8.96
N GLY A 188 16.51 8.64 9.73
CA GLY A 188 15.49 7.69 9.28
C GLY A 188 14.21 8.37 8.75
N GLY A 189 13.74 9.42 9.43
CA GLY A 189 12.62 10.23 8.95
C GLY A 189 12.90 10.99 7.65
N MET A 190 14.14 11.46 7.43
CA MET A 190 14.54 12.09 6.17
C MET A 190 14.65 11.06 5.04
N GLN A 191 15.15 9.87 5.32
CA GLN A 191 15.20 8.77 4.35
C GLN A 191 13.79 8.36 3.90
N GLN A 192 12.86 8.26 4.85
CA GLN A 192 11.45 7.98 4.56
C GLN A 192 10.82 9.08 3.69
N ARG A 193 11.09 10.36 3.99
CA ARG A 193 10.65 11.48 3.14
C ARG A 193 11.25 11.43 1.75
N ALA A 194 12.51 10.99 1.62
CA ALA A 194 13.16 10.79 0.31
C ALA A 194 12.48 9.68 -0.50
N LEU A 195 12.12 8.54 0.12
CA LEU A 195 11.35 7.49 -0.54
C LEU A 195 9.98 7.98 -1.00
N ILE A 196 9.29 8.75 -0.17
CA ILE A 196 8.02 9.37 -0.54
C ILE A 196 8.22 10.33 -1.73
N ALA A 197 9.29 11.15 -1.74
CA ALA A 197 9.60 12.02 -2.88
C ALA A 197 9.86 11.22 -4.16
N ILE A 198 10.60 10.11 -4.09
CA ILE A 198 10.82 9.20 -5.24
C ILE A 198 9.48 8.65 -5.76
N ALA A 199 8.61 8.19 -4.87
CA ALA A 199 7.31 7.65 -5.23
C ALA A 199 6.38 8.71 -5.85
N LEU A 200 6.47 9.96 -5.40
CA LEU A 200 5.64 11.07 -5.89
C LEU A 200 6.19 11.77 -7.14
N ALA A 201 7.41 11.48 -7.54
CA ALA A 201 8.11 12.19 -8.61
C ALA A 201 7.29 12.29 -9.92
N CYS A 202 6.49 11.26 -10.22
CA CYS A 202 5.64 11.18 -11.39
C CYS A 202 4.15 11.50 -11.14
N GLU A 203 3.79 12.01 -9.96
CA GLU A 203 2.41 12.35 -9.57
C GLU A 203 1.44 11.15 -9.75
N PRO A 204 1.67 10.03 -9.05
CA PRO A 204 0.92 8.81 -9.26
C PRO A 204 -0.55 8.97 -8.84
N LYS A 205 -1.44 8.23 -9.50
CA LYS A 205 -2.87 8.16 -9.15
C LYS A 205 -3.12 7.30 -7.91
N VAL A 206 -2.27 6.28 -7.71
CA VAL A 206 -2.33 5.38 -6.56
C VAL A 206 -0.95 5.31 -5.90
N LEU A 207 -0.92 5.51 -4.59
CA LEU A 207 0.26 5.29 -3.74
C LEU A 207 0.01 4.09 -2.82
N LEU A 208 0.81 3.06 -2.99
CA LEU A 208 0.85 1.89 -2.12
C LEU A 208 1.88 2.15 -1.02
N ALA A 209 1.46 2.25 0.23
CA ALA A 209 2.32 2.53 1.37
C ALA A 209 2.40 1.30 2.28
N ASP A 210 3.53 0.58 2.21
CA ASP A 210 3.77 -0.63 2.98
C ASP A 210 4.49 -0.28 4.28
N GLU A 211 3.74 -0.22 5.38
CA GLU A 211 4.22 0.13 6.72
C GLU A 211 5.16 1.36 6.73
N PRO A 212 4.74 2.50 6.17
CA PRO A 212 5.63 3.64 5.88
C PRO A 212 6.20 4.33 7.12
N THR A 213 5.80 3.92 8.32
CA THR A 213 6.22 4.53 9.59
C THR A 213 6.85 3.52 10.56
N THR A 214 7.07 2.29 10.12
CA THR A 214 7.73 1.26 10.94
C THR A 214 9.16 1.71 11.26
N SER A 215 9.61 1.52 12.49
CA SER A 215 10.92 1.92 13.02
C SER A 215 11.16 3.43 13.15
N LEU A 216 10.11 4.25 13.05
CA LEU A 216 10.17 5.69 13.31
C LEU A 216 9.59 6.01 14.69
N ASP A 217 10.09 7.05 15.34
CA ASP A 217 9.49 7.57 16.56
C ASP A 217 8.09 8.16 16.31
N VAL A 218 7.28 8.23 17.37
CA VAL A 218 5.87 8.64 17.29
C VAL A 218 5.70 10.03 16.66
N THR A 219 6.61 10.95 16.91
CA THR A 219 6.55 12.31 16.37
C THR A 219 6.79 12.32 14.88
N ILE A 220 7.81 11.61 14.40
CA ILE A 220 8.11 11.48 12.97
C ILE A 220 7.01 10.68 12.27
N GLN A 221 6.48 9.62 12.92
CA GLN A 221 5.32 8.89 12.40
C GLN A 221 4.14 9.83 12.11
N ALA A 222 3.74 10.66 13.08
CA ALA A 222 2.66 11.64 12.89
C ALA A 222 2.94 12.58 11.71
N GLN A 223 4.17 13.09 11.60
CA GLN A 223 4.58 13.97 10.50
C GLN A 223 4.51 13.30 9.12
N ILE A 224 4.89 12.01 9.01
CA ILE A 224 4.77 11.23 7.76
C ILE A 224 3.31 11.01 7.40
N MET A 225 2.46 10.68 8.37
CA MET A 225 1.03 10.50 8.12
C MET A 225 0.36 11.82 7.68
N ASP A 226 0.71 12.95 8.28
CA ASP A 226 0.25 14.27 7.85
C ASP A 226 0.74 14.64 6.45
N LEU A 227 1.98 14.28 6.11
CA LEU A 227 2.51 14.44 4.76
C LEU A 227 1.66 13.65 3.75
N LEU A 228 1.41 12.37 3.99
CA LEU A 228 0.59 11.53 3.11
C LEU A 228 -0.85 12.06 2.98
N ARG A 229 -1.45 12.57 4.07
CA ARG A 229 -2.77 13.22 4.05
C ARG A 229 -2.79 14.50 3.20
N ARG A 230 -1.73 15.32 3.27
CA ARG A 230 -1.60 16.50 2.41
C ARG A 230 -1.49 16.12 0.94
N ILE A 231 -0.66 15.13 0.60
CA ILE A 231 -0.51 14.60 -0.75
C ILE A 231 -1.85 14.12 -1.31
N ASN A 232 -2.58 13.33 -0.55
CA ASN A 232 -3.91 12.87 -0.94
C ASN A 232 -4.86 14.05 -1.26
N ARG A 233 -4.90 15.07 -0.38
CA ARG A 233 -5.78 16.24 -0.57
C ARG A 233 -5.35 17.14 -1.72
N GLN A 234 -4.05 17.34 -1.94
CA GLN A 234 -3.51 18.27 -2.94
C GLN A 234 -3.52 17.68 -4.35
N HIS A 235 -3.18 16.40 -4.47
CA HIS A 235 -3.02 15.73 -5.77
C HIS A 235 -4.16 14.77 -6.12
N GLY A 236 -5.08 14.51 -5.18
CA GLY A 236 -6.15 13.51 -5.38
C GLY A 236 -5.62 12.08 -5.51
N THR A 237 -4.36 11.83 -5.09
CA THR A 237 -3.75 10.50 -5.09
C THR A 237 -4.49 9.57 -4.14
N ALA A 238 -5.02 8.46 -4.63
CA ALA A 238 -5.57 7.42 -3.76
C ALA A 238 -4.44 6.69 -3.03
N ILE A 239 -4.64 6.36 -1.75
CA ILE A 239 -3.62 5.73 -0.92
C ILE A 239 -4.11 4.38 -0.39
N VAL A 240 -3.31 3.33 -0.57
CA VAL A 240 -3.50 2.06 0.14
C VAL A 240 -2.42 1.97 1.21
N LEU A 241 -2.84 2.12 2.47
CA LEU A 241 -1.96 2.02 3.63
C LEU A 241 -1.98 0.59 4.18
N VAL A 242 -0.85 -0.06 4.19
CA VAL A 242 -0.64 -1.31 4.94
C VAL A 242 -0.02 -0.99 6.29
N THR A 243 -0.60 -1.48 7.36
CA THR A 243 -0.07 -1.35 8.71
C THR A 243 -0.55 -2.49 9.61
N HIS A 244 0.18 -2.77 10.68
CA HIS A 244 -0.27 -3.62 11.77
C HIS A 244 -0.92 -2.83 12.91
N ASN A 245 -0.87 -1.49 12.85
CA ASN A 245 -1.46 -0.61 13.85
C ASN A 245 -2.86 -0.15 13.40
N LEU A 246 -3.88 -0.71 14.06
CA LEU A 246 -5.28 -0.42 13.74
C LEU A 246 -5.69 1.01 14.16
N ASP A 247 -5.11 1.58 15.23
CA ASP A 247 -5.39 2.97 15.63
C ASP A 247 -4.89 3.95 14.58
N LEU A 248 -3.68 3.72 14.06
CA LEU A 248 -3.13 4.52 12.98
C LEU A 248 -4.02 4.45 11.72
N ALA A 249 -4.52 3.26 11.38
CA ALA A 249 -5.43 3.10 10.27
C ALA A 249 -6.77 3.79 10.53
N ALA A 250 -7.30 3.71 11.75
CA ALA A 250 -8.55 4.36 12.15
C ALA A 250 -8.47 5.89 12.07
N GLU A 251 -7.33 6.47 12.44
CA GLU A 251 -7.13 7.92 12.37
C GLU A 251 -6.92 8.41 10.94
N PHE A 252 -6.30 7.59 10.07
CA PHE A 252 -5.82 8.04 8.77
C PHE A 252 -6.74 7.68 7.61
N CYS A 253 -7.38 6.51 7.63
CA CYS A 253 -8.13 5.95 6.51
C CYS A 253 -9.61 6.34 6.53
N GLN A 254 -10.29 6.22 5.39
CA GLN A 254 -11.75 6.30 5.27
C GLN A 254 -12.41 4.93 5.40
N ARG A 255 -11.74 3.90 4.87
CA ARG A 255 -12.17 2.51 4.96
C ARG A 255 -11.02 1.62 5.40
N ILE A 256 -11.36 0.53 6.06
CA ILE A 256 -10.41 -0.46 6.56
C ILE A 256 -10.82 -1.83 6.02
N VAL A 257 -9.81 -2.58 5.64
CA VAL A 257 -9.86 -4.01 5.31
C VAL A 257 -9.01 -4.75 6.34
N VAL A 258 -9.60 -5.70 7.02
CA VAL A 258 -8.89 -6.57 7.97
C VAL A 258 -8.48 -7.84 7.26
N MET A 259 -7.18 -8.16 7.27
CA MET A 259 -6.62 -9.32 6.60
C MET A 259 -6.11 -10.34 7.62
N TYR A 260 -6.49 -11.60 7.44
CA TYR A 260 -6.04 -12.74 8.24
C TYR A 260 -5.75 -13.93 7.35
N ALA A 261 -4.58 -14.53 7.51
CA ALA A 261 -4.17 -15.75 6.79
C ALA A 261 -4.45 -15.73 5.28
N GLY A 262 -4.07 -14.64 4.61
CA GLY A 262 -4.23 -14.48 3.17
C GLY A 262 -5.61 -14.04 2.70
N ARG A 263 -6.59 -13.86 3.57
CA ARG A 263 -7.98 -13.51 3.24
C ARG A 263 -8.41 -12.19 3.88
N PHE A 264 -9.30 -11.47 3.21
CA PHE A 264 -10.01 -10.36 3.83
C PHE A 264 -11.17 -10.91 4.66
N VAL A 265 -11.13 -10.68 5.97
CA VAL A 265 -12.12 -11.23 6.91
C VAL A 265 -13.17 -10.20 7.31
N GLU A 266 -12.86 -8.92 7.19
CA GLU A 266 -13.81 -7.82 7.41
C GLU A 266 -13.42 -6.60 6.58
N MET A 267 -14.41 -5.86 6.08
CA MET A 267 -14.22 -4.63 5.32
C MET A 267 -15.37 -3.67 5.62
N GLY A 268 -15.06 -2.41 5.81
CA GLY A 268 -16.07 -1.38 6.04
C GLY A 268 -15.49 0.02 6.18
N THR A 269 -16.32 1.00 6.48
CA THR A 269 -15.85 2.31 6.93
C THR A 269 -15.10 2.15 8.24
N VAL A 270 -14.24 3.11 8.57
CA VAL A 270 -13.54 3.13 9.88
C VAL A 270 -14.53 2.96 11.02
N GLU A 271 -15.62 3.72 11.01
CA GLU A 271 -16.68 3.65 12.02
C GLU A 271 -17.26 2.22 12.16
N GLN A 272 -17.58 1.56 11.04
CA GLN A 272 -18.12 0.20 11.06
C GLN A 272 -17.14 -0.81 11.65
N VAL A 273 -15.87 -0.75 11.25
CA VAL A 273 -14.85 -1.73 11.68
C VAL A 273 -14.40 -1.50 13.12
N ILE A 274 -14.36 -0.23 13.58
CA ILE A 274 -13.87 0.12 14.93
C ILE A 274 -15.00 0.05 15.97
N GLU A 275 -16.19 0.60 15.66
CA GLU A 275 -17.27 0.70 16.62
C GLU A 275 -18.19 -0.52 16.63
N SER A 276 -18.35 -1.16 15.46
CA SER A 276 -19.26 -2.30 15.29
C SER A 276 -18.59 -3.48 14.58
N PRO A 277 -17.43 -3.97 15.08
CA PRO A 277 -16.69 -5.06 14.46
C PRO A 277 -17.53 -6.34 14.47
N ARG A 278 -17.62 -7.00 13.31
CA ARG A 278 -18.40 -8.23 13.14
C ARG A 278 -17.55 -9.47 13.33
N HIS A 279 -16.35 -9.47 12.74
CA HIS A 279 -15.47 -10.63 12.79
C HIS A 279 -14.76 -10.74 14.15
N PRO A 280 -14.73 -11.94 14.80
CA PRO A 280 -14.08 -12.12 16.10
C PRO A 280 -12.58 -11.76 16.12
N TYR A 281 -11.88 -11.93 15.01
CA TYR A 281 -10.48 -11.49 14.85
C TYR A 281 -10.33 -9.98 14.97
N THR A 282 -11.19 -9.20 14.31
CA THR A 282 -11.20 -7.72 14.42
C THR A 282 -11.44 -7.28 15.85
N ARG A 283 -12.39 -7.92 16.55
CA ARG A 283 -12.63 -7.67 17.98
C ARG A 283 -11.41 -7.96 18.83
N GLY A 284 -10.70 -9.07 18.52
CA GLY A 284 -9.44 -9.43 19.17
C GLY A 284 -8.36 -8.39 18.95
N LEU A 285 -8.18 -7.90 17.72
CA LEU A 285 -7.21 -6.84 17.40
C LEU A 285 -7.53 -5.56 18.18
N LEU A 286 -8.79 -5.14 18.23
CA LEU A 286 -9.24 -3.97 18.99
C LEU A 286 -9.04 -4.10 20.49
N ALA A 287 -9.19 -5.32 21.03
CA ALA A 287 -8.97 -5.62 22.45
C ALA A 287 -7.48 -5.59 22.84
N CYS A 288 -6.57 -5.73 21.88
CA CYS A 288 -5.13 -5.62 22.09
C CYS A 288 -4.62 -4.16 22.11
N ILE A 289 -5.44 -3.18 21.74
CA ILE A 289 -5.06 -1.78 21.71
C ILE A 289 -5.10 -1.20 23.12
N PRO A 290 -4.00 -0.61 23.64
CA PRO A 290 -3.99 0.07 24.92
C PRO A 290 -4.88 1.32 24.85
N ARG A 291 -5.99 1.34 25.55
CA ARG A 291 -6.82 2.53 25.69
C ARG A 291 -6.49 3.23 27.01
N ILE A 292 -6.28 4.55 26.96
CA ILE A 292 -6.18 5.37 28.16
C ILE A 292 -7.58 5.44 28.76
N SER A 293 -7.88 4.58 29.74
CA SER A 293 -9.11 4.59 30.50
C SER A 293 -8.78 4.67 32.00
N ALA A 294 -9.72 5.24 32.80
CA ALA A 294 -9.57 5.33 34.25
C ALA A 294 -9.45 3.94 34.92
N GLU A 295 -9.95 2.90 34.28
CA GLU A 295 -9.81 1.51 34.71
C GLU A 295 -8.64 0.84 33.98
N ARG A 296 -7.70 0.28 34.74
CA ARG A 296 -6.62 -0.57 34.20
C ARG A 296 -7.19 -1.87 33.67
N ARG A 297 -7.62 -1.90 32.40
CA ARG A 297 -7.96 -3.15 31.73
C ARG A 297 -6.67 -3.87 31.33
N ARG A 298 -6.57 -5.16 31.71
CA ARG A 298 -5.48 -6.02 31.20
C ARG A 298 -5.68 -6.22 29.69
N ILE A 299 -4.64 -5.94 28.91
CA ILE A 299 -4.60 -6.28 27.49
C ILE A 299 -4.75 -7.78 27.36
N GLN A 300 -5.75 -8.23 26.61
CA GLN A 300 -5.96 -9.64 26.32
C GLN A 300 -5.39 -9.96 24.94
N PRO A 301 -4.23 -10.61 24.84
CA PRO A 301 -3.69 -11.00 23.54
C PRO A 301 -4.59 -12.04 22.88
N ILE A 302 -4.62 -12.03 21.54
CA ILE A 302 -5.32 -13.07 20.78
C ILE A 302 -4.59 -14.39 21.02
N SER A 303 -5.26 -15.36 21.62
CA SER A 303 -4.67 -16.66 21.96
C SER A 303 -4.23 -17.44 20.72
N GLY A 304 -3.20 -18.26 20.85
CA GLY A 304 -2.68 -19.11 19.79
C GLY A 304 -1.81 -18.37 18.76
N ALA A 305 -1.32 -19.07 17.76
CA ALA A 305 -0.51 -18.55 16.68
C ALA A 305 -1.30 -18.44 15.36
N VAL A 306 -0.86 -17.54 14.47
CA VAL A 306 -1.37 -17.48 13.08
C VAL A 306 -1.12 -18.84 12.43
N PRO A 307 -2.09 -19.43 11.72
CA PRO A 307 -1.90 -20.72 11.05
C PRO A 307 -0.78 -20.65 10.01
N ASP A 308 -0.08 -21.76 9.84
CA ASP A 308 0.86 -21.91 8.71
C ASP A 308 0.08 -21.77 7.40
N LEU A 309 0.46 -20.79 6.59
CA LEU A 309 -0.19 -20.54 5.30
C LEU A 309 -0.01 -21.69 4.28
N ALA A 310 0.89 -22.64 4.55
CA ALA A 310 1.01 -23.87 3.78
C ALA A 310 -0.03 -24.94 4.19
N ALA A 311 -0.64 -24.80 5.38
CA ALA A 311 -1.56 -25.77 5.96
C ALA A 311 -2.78 -25.07 6.61
N VAL A 312 -3.34 -24.07 5.91
CA VAL A 312 -4.56 -23.39 6.39
C VAL A 312 -5.70 -24.39 6.50
N PRO A 313 -6.36 -24.49 7.66
CA PRO A 313 -7.47 -25.44 7.83
C PRO A 313 -8.61 -25.12 6.85
N PRO A 314 -9.41 -26.14 6.45
CA PRO A 314 -10.63 -25.90 5.70
C PRO A 314 -11.58 -25.01 6.51
N GLY A 315 -12.41 -24.21 5.82
CA GLY A 315 -13.33 -23.28 6.44
C GLY A 315 -12.64 -21.98 6.91
N CYS A 316 -13.11 -21.45 8.03
CA CYS A 316 -12.59 -20.20 8.58
C CYS A 316 -11.18 -20.37 9.15
N ALA A 317 -10.19 -19.71 8.57
CA ALA A 317 -8.79 -19.79 9.03
C ALA A 317 -8.59 -19.34 10.49
N PHE A 318 -9.49 -18.51 11.03
CA PHE A 318 -9.45 -18.05 12.42
C PHE A 318 -10.12 -19.02 13.39
N ALA A 319 -10.86 -20.04 12.93
CA ALA A 319 -11.59 -20.97 13.80
C ALA A 319 -10.76 -21.56 14.95
N PRO A 320 -9.48 -21.97 14.77
CA PRO A 320 -8.67 -22.51 15.86
C PRO A 320 -8.36 -21.52 17.01
N ARG A 321 -8.46 -20.21 16.74
CA ARG A 321 -8.20 -19.12 17.71
C ARG A 321 -9.49 -18.43 18.18
N CYS A 322 -10.63 -18.80 17.59
CA CYS A 322 -11.91 -18.13 17.81
C CYS A 322 -12.64 -18.70 19.02
N ALA A 323 -12.86 -17.87 20.05
CA ALA A 323 -13.68 -18.26 21.18
C ALA A 323 -15.16 -18.58 20.84
N ASN A 324 -15.62 -18.05 19.67
CA ASN A 324 -16.99 -18.22 19.16
C ASN A 324 -17.05 -19.22 18.00
N ALA A 325 -16.04 -20.11 17.84
CA ALA A 325 -16.02 -21.08 16.76
C ALA A 325 -17.23 -22.03 16.85
N ARG A 326 -17.87 -22.27 15.70
CA ARG A 326 -18.99 -23.20 15.53
C ARG A 326 -18.59 -24.34 14.59
N PRO A 327 -19.29 -25.49 14.58
CA PRO A 327 -18.97 -26.57 13.64
C PRO A 327 -18.91 -26.13 12.17
N ALA A 328 -19.81 -25.24 11.73
CA ALA A 328 -19.79 -24.67 10.37
C ALA A 328 -18.49 -23.92 10.05
N CYS A 329 -17.83 -23.30 11.04
CA CYS A 329 -16.56 -22.61 10.83
C CYS A 329 -15.39 -23.56 10.47
N GLN A 330 -15.56 -24.87 10.60
CA GLN A 330 -14.55 -25.88 10.22
C GLN A 330 -14.67 -26.29 8.76
N THR A 331 -15.81 -26.06 8.13
CA THR A 331 -16.13 -26.50 6.76
C THR A 331 -16.44 -25.36 5.81
N GLU A 332 -16.95 -24.23 6.34
CA GLU A 332 -17.36 -23.05 5.56
C GLU A 332 -16.44 -21.86 5.88
N SER A 333 -16.04 -21.10 4.83
CA SER A 333 -15.14 -19.95 4.95
C SER A 333 -15.84 -18.65 4.54
#